data_4bd89b393056a658ed97db5c745d8523
#
_entry.id   4bd89b393056a658ed97db5c745d8523
#
_cell.length_a   1.000
_cell.length_b   1.000
_cell.length_c   1.000
_cell.angle_alpha   90.00
_cell.angle_beta   90.00
_cell.angle_gamma   90.00
#
_symmetry.space_group_name_H-M   'P 1'
#
loop_
_entity.id
_entity.type
_entity.pdbx_description
1 polymer ?
#
loop_
_entity_poly.entity_id
_entity_poly.type
_entity_poly.pdbx_seq_one_letter_code
_entity_poly.pdbx_strand_id
1 'polypeptide(L)' 'MIIDNPKIEDMRKQVEAQRYCHVRYKPSRKIYLLDMYSMSVLVQLHDAMEKEAAKQRLNQMVSTGFAGLTKAL' A
#
# COMPACT_ATOMS: atom_id res chain seq x y z
N MET A 1 -13.79 2.68 -4.62
CA MET A 1 -12.61 2.98 -5.47
C MET A 1 -11.71 1.77 -5.57
N ILE A 2 -11.19 1.51 -6.74
CA ILE A 2 -10.21 0.43 -6.96
C ILE A 2 -8.91 1.08 -7.42
N ILE A 3 -7.80 0.74 -6.75
CA ILE A 3 -6.48 1.24 -7.09
C ILE A 3 -5.64 0.07 -7.63
N ASP A 4 -5.14 0.23 -8.85
CA ASP A 4 -4.29 -0.78 -9.48
C ASP A 4 -2.84 -0.63 -9.00
N ASN A 5 -2.25 -1.72 -8.54
CA ASN A 5 -0.85 -1.77 -8.09
C ASN A 5 -0.52 -0.58 -7.17
N PRO A 6 -1.14 -0.51 -5.98
CA PRO A 6 -1.10 0.68 -5.12
C PRO A 6 0.32 0.97 -4.62
N LYS A 7 0.59 2.25 -4.41
CA LYS A 7 1.82 2.74 -3.79
C LYS A 7 1.48 3.39 -2.45
N ILE A 8 2.50 3.65 -1.66
CA ILE A 8 2.32 4.30 -0.35
C ILE A 8 1.60 5.64 -0.49
N GLU A 9 1.90 6.41 -1.53
CA GLU A 9 1.25 7.71 -1.74
C GLU A 9 -0.26 7.58 -1.97
N ASP A 10 -0.68 6.54 -2.69
CA ASP A 10 -2.10 6.24 -2.86
C ASP A 10 -2.77 5.94 -1.52
N MET A 11 -2.09 5.16 -0.69
CA MET A 11 -2.58 4.80 0.64
C MET A 11 -2.66 6.03 1.55
N ARG A 12 -1.66 6.92 1.48
CA ARG A 12 -1.65 8.16 2.25
C ARG A 12 -2.88 9.01 1.94
N LYS A 13 -3.23 9.14 0.67
CA LYS A 13 -4.41 9.89 0.26
C LYS A 13 -5.71 9.29 0.82
N GLN A 14 -5.81 7.98 0.84
CA GLN A 14 -6.99 7.31 1.39
C GLN A 14 -7.08 7.50 2.90
N VAL A 15 -5.95 7.39 3.60
CA VAL A 15 -5.91 7.60 5.05
C VAL A 15 -6.31 9.03 5.39
N GLU A 16 -5.78 10.02 4.68
CA GLU A 16 -6.11 11.43 4.88
C GLU A 16 -7.59 11.70 4.63
N ALA A 17 -8.17 11.02 3.65
CA ALA A 17 -9.59 11.12 3.33
C ALA A 17 -10.47 10.25 4.24
N GLN A 18 -9.87 9.50 5.16
CA GLN A 18 -10.55 8.58 6.07
C GLN A 18 -11.42 7.56 5.34
N ARG A 19 -10.82 6.93 4.30
CA ARG A 19 -11.51 5.96 3.46
C ARG A 19 -10.73 4.66 3.39
N TYR A 20 -11.46 3.55 3.30
CA TYR A 20 -10.86 2.29 2.84
C TYR A 20 -10.90 2.27 1.30
N CYS A 21 -10.18 1.33 0.70
CA CYS A 21 -10.21 1.14 -0.74
C CYS A 21 -10.05 -0.33 -1.10
N HIS A 22 -10.33 -0.64 -2.35
CA HIS A 22 -9.99 -1.94 -2.91
C HIS A 22 -8.73 -1.79 -3.75
N VAL A 23 -7.89 -2.81 -3.74
CA VAL A 23 -6.66 -2.83 -4.53
C VAL A 23 -6.72 -4.00 -5.50
N ARG A 24 -6.16 -3.80 -6.67
CA ARG A 24 -6.10 -4.83 -7.70
C ARG A 24 -4.67 -4.91 -8.21
N TYR A 25 -4.16 -6.13 -8.29
CA TYR A 25 -2.79 -6.36 -8.76
C TYR A 25 -2.82 -7.04 -10.13
N LYS A 26 -2.14 -6.43 -11.10
CA LYS A 26 -1.95 -7.02 -12.42
C LYS A 26 -0.72 -7.92 -12.40
N PRO A 27 -0.70 -9.04 -13.12
CA PRO A 27 -1.71 -9.47 -14.10
C PRO A 27 -2.85 -10.31 -13.53
N SER A 28 -2.82 -10.70 -12.24
CA SER A 28 -3.81 -11.60 -11.66
C SER A 28 -5.23 -11.02 -11.65
N ARG A 29 -5.35 -9.70 -11.58
CA ARG A 29 -6.61 -8.95 -11.55
C ARG A 29 -7.51 -9.28 -10.33
N LYS A 30 -6.97 -9.94 -9.34
CA LYS A 30 -7.71 -10.18 -8.11
C LYS A 30 -7.87 -8.89 -7.33
N ILE A 31 -9.05 -8.72 -6.71
CA ILE A 31 -9.38 -7.52 -5.95
C ILE A 31 -9.39 -7.87 -4.47
N TYR A 32 -8.74 -7.05 -3.67
CA TYR A 32 -8.65 -7.22 -2.22
C TYR A 32 -9.12 -5.95 -1.54
N LEU A 33 -9.77 -6.11 -0.38
CA LEU A 33 -10.12 -4.97 0.47
C LEU A 33 -8.89 -4.57 1.26
N LEU A 34 -8.57 -3.28 1.24
CA LEU A 34 -7.48 -2.72 2.04
C LEU A 34 -8.08 -1.71 3.02
N ASP A 35 -8.05 -2.06 4.31
CA ASP A 35 -8.66 -1.22 5.33
C ASP A 35 -7.77 -0.03 5.69
N MET A 36 -8.38 0.95 6.37
CA MET A 36 -7.69 2.18 6.73
C MET A 36 -6.59 1.94 7.75
N TYR A 37 -6.78 0.98 8.66
CA TYR A 37 -5.78 0.66 9.66
C TYR A 37 -4.49 0.12 9.02
N SER A 38 -4.64 -0.84 8.10
CA SER A 38 -3.48 -1.41 7.40
C SER A 38 -2.75 -0.36 6.58
N MET A 39 -3.48 0.50 5.88
CA MET A 39 -2.87 1.59 5.13
C MET A 39 -2.13 2.56 6.05
N SER A 40 -2.73 2.90 7.19
CA SER A 40 -2.10 3.78 8.16
C SER A 40 -0.78 3.22 8.68
N VAL A 41 -0.75 1.93 9.00
CA VAL A 41 0.47 1.25 9.45
C VAL A 41 1.56 1.33 8.39
N LEU A 42 1.21 1.06 7.14
CA LEU A 42 2.18 1.10 6.04
C LEU A 42 2.72 2.51 5.79
N VAL A 43 1.85 3.51 5.86
CA VAL A 43 2.27 4.91 5.71
C VAL A 43 3.21 5.31 6.85
N GLN A 44 2.89 4.94 8.08
CA GLN A 44 3.75 5.24 9.23
C GLN A 44 5.10 4.54 9.12
N LEU A 45 5.11 3.29 8.68
CA LEU A 45 6.35 2.56 8.47
C LEU A 45 7.22 3.25 7.41
N HIS A 46 6.62 3.64 6.31
CA HIS A 46 7.32 4.36 5.24
C HIS A 46 7.92 5.67 5.75
N ASP A 47 7.15 6.44 6.50
CA ASP A 47 7.59 7.75 6.98
C ASP A 47 8.68 7.63 8.06
N ALA A 48 8.72 6.51 8.78
CA ALA A 48 9.75 6.27 9.78
C ALA A 48 11.09 5.84 9.19
N MET A 49 11.12 5.45 7.93
CA MET A 49 12.35 5.06 7.25
C MET A 49 13.17 6.28 6.89
N GLU A 50 14.47 6.22 7.18
CA GLU A 50 15.39 7.34 6.89
C GLU A 50 16.01 7.22 5.50
N LYS A 51 16.27 5.99 5.04
CA LYS A 51 16.95 5.77 3.77
C LYS A 51 15.95 5.72 2.63
N GLU A 52 16.23 6.48 1.58
CA GLU A 52 15.39 6.51 0.39
C GLU A 52 15.29 5.13 -0.28
N ALA A 53 16.37 4.37 -0.28
CA ALA A 53 16.36 3.02 -0.84
C ALA A 53 15.39 2.10 -0.09
N ALA A 54 15.29 2.24 1.23
CA ALA A 54 14.34 1.45 2.03
C ALA A 54 12.90 1.84 1.70
N LYS A 55 12.62 3.13 1.54
CA LYS A 55 11.30 3.62 1.15
C LYS A 55 10.87 3.09 -0.21
N GLN A 56 11.79 3.11 -1.18
CA GLN A 56 11.52 2.57 -2.52
C GLN A 56 11.26 1.07 -2.48
N ARG A 57 11.99 0.34 -1.65
CA ARG A 57 11.79 -1.10 -1.50
C ARG A 57 10.41 -1.40 -0.92
N LEU A 58 9.98 -0.65 0.09
CA LEU A 58 8.65 -0.82 0.65
C LEU A 58 7.57 -0.54 -0.38
N ASN A 59 7.71 0.56 -1.13
CA ASN A 59 6.78 0.89 -2.21
C ASN A 59 6.69 -0.25 -3.22
N GLN A 60 7.82 -0.81 -3.60
CA GLN A 60 7.86 -1.91 -4.55
C GLN A 60 7.15 -3.15 -4.00
N MET A 61 7.37 -3.47 -2.73
CA MET A 61 6.72 -4.62 -2.09
C MET A 61 5.20 -4.49 -2.11
N VAL A 62 4.68 -3.33 -1.73
CA VAL A 62 3.22 -3.14 -1.63
C VAL A 62 2.56 -2.99 -3.00
N SER A 63 3.30 -2.61 -4.03
CA SER A 63 2.74 -2.35 -5.36
C SER A 63 2.86 -3.52 -6.34
N THR A 64 3.66 -4.53 -6.03
CA THR A 64 3.90 -5.64 -6.96
C THR A 64 2.94 -6.81 -6.77
N GLY A 65 2.37 -6.98 -5.59
CA GLY A 65 1.43 -8.06 -5.35
C GLY A 65 0.93 -8.11 -3.93
N PHE A 66 -0.15 -8.85 -3.74
CA PHE A 66 -0.77 -8.99 -2.42
C PHE A 66 0.17 -9.69 -1.42
N ALA A 67 1.00 -10.62 -1.90
CA ALA A 67 1.97 -11.30 -1.05
C ALA A 67 2.98 -10.32 -0.45
N GLY A 68 3.45 -9.35 -1.24
CA GLY A 68 4.34 -8.30 -0.76
C GLY A 68 3.65 -7.36 0.22
N LEU A 69 2.40 -7.02 -0.07
CA LEU A 69 1.59 -6.18 0.82
C LEU A 69 1.44 -6.83 2.19
N THR A 70 1.08 -8.11 2.25
CA THR A 70 0.89 -8.81 3.51
C THR A 70 2.20 -9.01 4.26
N LYS A 71 3.31 -9.20 3.56
CA LYS A 71 4.64 -9.27 4.19
C LYS A 71 5.04 -7.96 4.84
N ALA A 72 4.67 -6.83 4.25
CA ALA A 72 4.99 -5.52 4.79
C ALA A 72 4.18 -5.22 6.05
N LEU A 73 3.02 -5.82 6.18
CA LEU A 73 2.19 -5.69 7.37
C LEU A 73 2.65 -6.67 8.46
#